data_8122b1d5cece9939a2ec5c82c93e6617
#
_entry.id   8122b1d5cece9939a2ec5c82c93e6617
#
_cell.length_a   1.000
_cell.length_b   1.000
_cell.length_c   1.000
_cell.angle_alpha   90.00
_cell.angle_beta   90.00
_cell.angle_gamma   90.00
#
_symmetry.space_group_name_H-M   'P 1'
#
loop_
_entity.id
_entity.type
_entity.pdbx_description
1 polymer ?
#
loop_
_entity_poly.entity_id
_entity_poly.type
_entity_poly.pdbx_seq_one_letter_code
_entity_poly.pdbx_strand_id
1 'polypeptide(L)'
;RNVGGAMLEIKNISKSYNRQGKDFFAVKDVNLNISDGDFIHIIGRSGSGKSTFLNIVAGLLSADKGSLSLDGTNYMELSDEEKSEFRNKNIGFIPQSPALLSYLNVLENIRLPYDMYEKEGDSEGKARYFLNELGLEHLAKSYPKELSGGELRRIIIARALMTEPKILIADEPTSDLDIEATKEVMDLLKKINEKGTTVLVVTHELDTLKYGKKVYTMSEGILEDGKKL
;
A
#
# COMPACT_ATOMS: atom_id res chain seq x y z
N ARG A 1 -22.96 -6.91 -4.65
CA ARG A 1 -22.04 -5.91 -5.26
C ARG A 1 -22.83 -4.65 -5.47
N ASN A 2 -22.53 -3.56 -4.74
CA ASN A 2 -23.12 -2.25 -4.96
C ASN A 2 -22.62 -1.72 -6.30
N VAL A 3 -23.48 -1.66 -7.28
CA VAL A 3 -23.20 -1.06 -8.58
C VAL A 3 -23.25 0.45 -8.39
N GLY A 4 -22.07 1.11 -8.34
CA GLY A 4 -21.95 2.57 -8.45
C GLY A 4 -21.42 3.34 -7.26
N GLY A 5 -21.00 2.72 -6.16
CA GLY A 5 -20.36 3.39 -5.02
C GLY A 5 -18.83 3.29 -5.06
N ALA A 6 -18.13 4.26 -4.43
CA ALA A 6 -16.69 4.16 -4.20
C ALA A 6 -16.41 3.01 -3.20
N MET A 7 -15.41 2.19 -3.49
CA MET A 7 -14.91 1.16 -2.58
C MET A 7 -14.23 1.82 -1.38
N LEU A 8 -13.37 2.80 -1.61
CA LEU A 8 -12.72 3.60 -0.58
C LEU A 8 -13.15 5.06 -0.73
N GLU A 9 -13.77 5.60 0.32
CA GLU A 9 -14.18 7.00 0.41
C GLU A 9 -13.36 7.75 1.44
N ILE A 10 -12.74 8.84 1.02
CA ILE A 10 -11.91 9.74 1.83
C ILE A 10 -12.57 11.10 1.80
N LYS A 11 -12.99 11.63 2.98
CA LYS A 11 -13.72 12.90 3.08
C LYS A 11 -13.05 13.82 4.09
N ASN A 12 -12.61 14.99 3.60
CA ASN A 12 -12.07 16.11 4.40
C ASN A 12 -10.94 15.70 5.36
N ILE A 13 -10.10 14.75 4.94
CA ILE A 13 -8.99 14.27 5.76
C ILE A 13 -7.96 15.38 5.94
N SER A 14 -7.66 15.67 7.20
CA SER A 14 -6.61 16.64 7.57
C SER A 14 -5.71 16.05 8.67
N LYS A 15 -4.41 16.37 8.57
CA LYS A 15 -3.39 16.05 9.56
C LYS A 15 -2.42 17.20 9.71
N SER A 16 -2.28 17.69 10.94
CA SER A 16 -1.34 18.74 11.29
C SER A 16 -0.27 18.24 12.25
N TYR A 17 0.87 18.93 12.22
CA TYR A 17 1.97 18.74 13.15
C TYR A 17 2.43 20.08 13.69
N ASN A 18 2.82 20.12 14.95
CA ASN A 18 3.49 21.29 15.53
C ASN A 18 5.01 21.18 15.36
N ARG A 19 5.61 22.17 14.74
CA ARG A 19 7.05 22.26 14.59
C ARG A 19 7.54 23.62 15.08
N GLN A 20 8.31 23.63 16.14
CA GLN A 20 8.85 24.85 16.76
C GLN A 20 7.77 25.90 17.10
N GLY A 21 6.62 25.45 17.64
CA GLY A 21 5.51 26.33 18.02
C GLY A 21 4.63 26.84 16.86
N LYS A 22 4.87 26.34 15.64
CA LYS A 22 4.02 26.62 14.46
C LYS A 22 3.36 25.35 13.98
N ASP A 23 2.04 25.42 13.80
CA ASP A 23 1.28 24.34 13.20
C ASP A 23 1.42 24.38 11.67
N PHE A 24 1.66 23.23 11.07
CA PHE A 24 1.60 23.07 9.62
C PHE A 24 0.77 21.84 9.26
N PHE A 25 0.03 21.93 8.17
CA PHE A 25 -0.74 20.82 7.66
C PHE A 25 0.13 19.94 6.75
N ALA A 26 0.32 18.69 7.16
CA ALA A 26 0.92 17.68 6.30
C ALA A 26 -0.10 17.12 5.30
N VAL A 27 -1.40 17.11 5.67
CA VAL A 27 -2.54 16.76 4.83
C VAL A 27 -3.65 17.78 5.16
N LYS A 28 -4.29 18.36 4.14
CA LYS A 28 -5.26 19.44 4.31
C LYS A 28 -6.49 19.20 3.45
N ASP A 29 -7.63 18.96 4.10
CA ASP A 29 -8.96 18.82 3.51
C ASP A 29 -9.02 17.92 2.26
N VAL A 30 -8.27 16.78 2.30
CA VAL A 30 -8.17 15.86 1.17
C VAL A 30 -9.46 15.07 1.02
N ASN A 31 -9.96 15.05 -0.21
CA ASN A 31 -11.10 14.26 -0.65
C ASN A 31 -10.67 13.37 -1.82
N LEU A 32 -11.00 12.06 -1.76
CA LEU A 32 -10.68 11.11 -2.82
C LEU A 32 -11.66 9.93 -2.76
N ASN A 33 -12.17 9.55 -3.92
CA ASN A 33 -12.97 8.35 -4.09
C ASN A 33 -12.25 7.35 -5.00
N ILE A 34 -12.09 6.13 -4.52
CA ILE A 34 -11.43 5.03 -5.23
C ILE A 34 -12.46 3.93 -5.48
N SER A 35 -12.56 3.50 -6.72
CA SER A 35 -13.45 2.40 -7.13
C SER A 35 -12.70 1.06 -7.12
N ASP A 36 -13.46 -0.03 -7.03
CA ASP A 36 -12.90 -1.37 -7.19
C ASP A 36 -12.12 -1.49 -8.51
N GLY A 37 -10.92 -2.08 -8.43
CA GLY A 37 -10.05 -2.30 -9.57
C GLY A 37 -9.38 -1.04 -10.14
N ASP A 38 -9.47 0.09 -9.45
CA ASP A 38 -8.68 1.27 -9.83
C ASP A 38 -7.18 1.01 -9.63
N PHE A 39 -6.36 1.55 -10.54
CA PHE A 39 -4.92 1.71 -10.35
C PHE A 39 -4.60 3.21 -10.36
N ILE A 40 -4.24 3.74 -9.20
CA ILE A 40 -4.08 5.17 -8.95
C ILE A 40 -2.64 5.48 -8.58
N HIS A 41 -2.11 6.55 -9.15
CA HIS A 41 -0.85 7.17 -8.71
C HIS A 41 -1.11 8.49 -8.00
N ILE A 42 -0.38 8.71 -6.91
CA ILE A 42 -0.25 10.03 -6.28
C ILE A 42 1.20 10.46 -6.41
N ILE A 43 1.41 11.56 -7.13
CA ILE A 43 2.73 12.14 -7.32
C ILE A 43 2.90 13.43 -6.52
N GLY A 44 4.13 13.85 -6.32
CA GLY A 44 4.44 15.12 -5.66
C GLY A 44 5.88 15.16 -5.17
N ARG A 45 6.37 16.34 -4.84
CA ARG A 45 7.72 16.55 -4.31
C ARG A 45 7.90 15.89 -2.95
N SER A 46 9.14 15.63 -2.55
CA SER A 46 9.46 15.22 -1.19
C SER A 46 8.90 16.24 -0.18
N GLY A 47 8.31 15.76 0.90
CA GLY A 47 7.70 16.62 1.92
C GLY A 47 6.31 17.18 1.57
N SER A 48 5.69 16.81 0.43
CA SER A 48 4.36 17.30 0.05
C SER A 48 3.19 16.68 0.85
N GLY A 49 3.47 15.68 1.72
CA GLY A 49 2.46 15.02 2.56
C GLY A 49 2.04 13.63 2.10
N LYS A 50 2.57 13.11 0.99
CA LYS A 50 2.19 11.82 0.39
C LYS A 50 2.25 10.64 1.37
N SER A 51 3.39 10.42 2.01
CA SER A 51 3.55 9.30 2.96
C SER A 51 2.66 9.47 4.20
N THR A 52 2.44 10.71 4.67
CA THR A 52 1.48 10.97 5.76
C THR A 52 0.07 10.61 5.34
N PHE A 53 -0.37 11.04 4.16
CA PHE A 53 -1.67 10.68 3.61
C PHE A 53 -1.80 9.18 3.42
N LEU A 54 -0.80 8.53 2.85
CA LEU A 54 -0.80 7.08 2.63
C LEU A 54 -0.90 6.29 3.94
N ASN A 55 -0.16 6.71 4.99
CA ASN A 55 -0.23 6.08 6.31
C ASN A 55 -1.61 6.26 6.97
N ILE A 56 -2.30 7.38 6.72
CA ILE A 56 -3.68 7.59 7.17
C ILE A 56 -4.61 6.62 6.42
N VAL A 57 -4.50 6.54 5.09
CA VAL A 57 -5.31 5.63 4.27
C VAL A 57 -5.05 4.17 4.62
N ALA A 58 -3.82 3.81 4.95
CA ALA A 58 -3.48 2.47 5.43
C ALA A 58 -3.92 2.18 6.87
N GLY A 59 -4.50 3.17 7.58
CA GLY A 59 -4.89 3.02 8.98
C GLY A 59 -3.72 2.87 9.96
N LEU A 60 -2.52 3.31 9.56
CA LEU A 60 -1.30 3.30 10.37
C LEU A 60 -1.13 4.60 11.18
N LEU A 61 -1.81 5.66 10.73
CA LEU A 61 -1.77 6.98 11.34
C LEU A 61 -3.20 7.53 11.45
N SER A 62 -3.56 8.10 12.59
CA SER A 62 -4.85 8.77 12.76
C SER A 62 -4.85 10.17 12.15
N ALA A 63 -5.89 10.50 11.39
CA ALA A 63 -6.14 11.87 10.98
C ALA A 63 -6.68 12.71 12.14
N ASP A 64 -6.52 14.03 12.06
CA ASP A 64 -7.08 14.96 13.06
C ASP A 64 -8.55 15.28 12.75
N LYS A 65 -8.93 15.22 11.46
CA LYS A 65 -10.30 15.48 10.97
C LYS A 65 -10.61 14.63 9.75
N GLY A 66 -11.91 14.50 9.49
CA GLY A 66 -12.45 13.83 8.31
C GLY A 66 -12.92 12.42 8.60
N SER A 67 -13.28 11.69 7.56
CA SER A 67 -13.70 10.29 7.63
C SER A 67 -13.07 9.47 6.53
N LEU A 68 -12.90 8.20 6.81
CA LEU A 68 -12.24 7.23 5.93
C LEU A 68 -13.00 5.91 6.00
N SER A 69 -13.70 5.56 4.93
CA SER A 69 -14.48 4.33 4.89
C SER A 69 -14.10 3.43 3.72
N LEU A 70 -13.99 2.16 4.01
CA LEU A 70 -13.75 1.08 3.04
C LEU A 70 -14.99 0.17 3.03
N ASP A 71 -15.62 0.01 1.87
CA ASP A 71 -16.88 -0.72 1.70
C ASP A 71 -17.95 -0.31 2.72
N GLY A 72 -18.06 1.00 2.99
CA GLY A 72 -19.03 1.56 3.93
C GLY A 72 -18.65 1.47 5.40
N THR A 73 -17.56 0.80 5.77
CA THR A 73 -17.05 0.76 7.14
C THR A 73 -16.12 1.93 7.40
N ASN A 74 -16.50 2.86 8.28
CA ASN A 74 -15.62 3.93 8.74
C ASN A 74 -14.62 3.37 9.76
N TYR A 75 -13.44 2.99 9.26
CA TYR A 75 -12.44 2.35 10.10
C TYR A 75 -11.64 3.33 10.99
N MET A 76 -11.85 4.64 10.85
CA MET A 76 -11.31 5.61 11.80
C MET A 76 -12.01 5.56 13.17
N GLU A 77 -13.26 5.10 13.21
CA GLU A 77 -14.08 5.02 14.43
C GLU A 77 -13.89 3.70 15.20
N LEU A 78 -13.21 2.73 14.60
CA LEU A 78 -12.94 1.45 15.24
C LEU A 78 -11.94 1.61 16.40
N SER A 79 -11.99 0.71 17.38
CA SER A 79 -10.96 0.56 18.40
C SER A 79 -9.61 0.17 17.76
N ASP A 80 -8.51 0.27 18.49
CA ASP A 80 -7.18 -0.04 17.95
C ASP A 80 -7.05 -1.53 17.57
N GLU A 81 -7.70 -2.43 18.30
CA GLU A 81 -7.74 -3.86 18.00
C GLU A 81 -8.54 -4.12 16.72
N GLU A 82 -9.76 -3.57 16.64
CA GLU A 82 -10.61 -3.67 15.45
C GLU A 82 -9.95 -3.05 14.20
N LYS A 83 -9.27 -1.90 14.35
CA LYS A 83 -8.48 -1.29 13.26
C LYS A 83 -7.38 -2.21 12.78
N SER A 84 -6.68 -2.88 13.70
CA SER A 84 -5.60 -3.79 13.36
C SER A 84 -6.10 -4.99 12.58
N GLU A 85 -7.20 -5.61 13.03
CA GLU A 85 -7.85 -6.72 12.33
C GLU A 85 -8.39 -6.27 10.97
N PHE A 86 -9.12 -5.14 10.93
CA PHE A 86 -9.68 -4.57 9.70
C PHE A 86 -8.59 -4.30 8.66
N ARG A 87 -7.48 -3.69 9.09
CA ARG A 87 -6.32 -3.40 8.25
C ARG A 87 -5.70 -4.68 7.70
N ASN A 88 -5.43 -5.65 8.55
CA ASN A 88 -4.84 -6.93 8.13
C ASN A 88 -5.70 -7.61 7.06
N LYS A 89 -7.01 -7.62 7.24
CA LYS A 89 -7.96 -8.29 6.34
C LYS A 89 -8.19 -7.56 5.01
N ASN A 90 -8.10 -6.23 4.99
CA ASN A 90 -8.58 -5.45 3.84
C ASN A 90 -7.48 -4.67 3.11
N ILE A 91 -6.34 -4.42 3.76
CA ILE A 91 -5.31 -3.51 3.25
C ILE A 91 -3.95 -4.21 3.23
N GLY A 92 -3.38 -4.36 2.04
CA GLY A 92 -1.98 -4.73 1.87
C GLY A 92 -1.12 -3.47 1.82
N PHE A 93 -0.10 -3.38 2.66
CA PHE A 93 0.78 -2.21 2.71
C PHE A 93 2.22 -2.56 2.34
N ILE A 94 2.77 -1.81 1.38
CA ILE A 94 4.15 -1.91 0.90
C ILE A 94 4.85 -0.61 1.30
N PRO A 95 5.66 -0.61 2.38
CA PRO A 95 6.36 0.58 2.83
C PRO A 95 7.54 0.92 1.93
N GLN A 96 7.98 2.18 1.97
CA GLN A 96 9.17 2.65 1.25
C GLN A 96 10.44 1.90 1.70
N SER A 97 10.66 1.81 3.01
CA SER A 97 11.77 1.03 3.54
C SER A 97 11.39 -0.45 3.66
N PRO A 98 12.27 -1.38 3.25
CA PRO A 98 12.04 -2.80 3.43
C PRO A 98 11.80 -3.14 4.90
N ALA A 99 10.62 -3.66 5.23
CA ALA A 99 10.21 -4.00 6.59
C ALA A 99 10.12 -5.52 6.80
N LEU A 100 11.07 -6.28 6.23
CA LEU A 100 11.21 -7.71 6.51
C LEU A 100 11.97 -7.90 7.83
N LEU A 101 11.53 -8.88 8.60
CA LEU A 101 12.20 -9.27 9.86
C LEU A 101 13.47 -10.05 9.51
N SER A 102 14.63 -9.53 9.88
CA SER A 102 15.94 -10.05 9.48
C SER A 102 16.28 -11.41 10.06
N TYR A 103 15.62 -11.81 11.14
CA TYR A 103 15.78 -13.12 11.81
C TYR A 103 14.81 -14.18 11.30
N LEU A 104 13.87 -13.84 10.43
CA LEU A 104 12.98 -14.76 9.74
C LEU A 104 13.46 -14.96 8.30
N ASN A 105 13.31 -16.18 7.78
CA ASN A 105 13.53 -16.44 6.36
C ASN A 105 12.39 -15.85 5.51
N VAL A 106 12.52 -15.93 4.19
CA VAL A 106 11.54 -15.39 3.24
C VAL A 106 10.15 -15.98 3.46
N LEU A 107 10.04 -17.30 3.57
CA LEU A 107 8.77 -17.99 3.75
C LEU A 107 8.06 -17.54 5.04
N GLU A 108 8.80 -17.47 6.14
CA GLU A 108 8.30 -17.01 7.43
C GLU A 108 7.86 -15.54 7.39
N ASN A 109 8.62 -14.68 6.74
CA ASN A 109 8.24 -13.27 6.55
C ASN A 109 6.93 -13.11 5.77
N ILE A 110 6.74 -13.91 4.71
CA ILE A 110 5.52 -13.86 3.90
C ILE A 110 4.31 -14.32 4.70
N ARG A 111 4.44 -15.41 5.46
CA ARG A 111 3.35 -15.99 6.25
C ARG A 111 2.88 -15.11 7.40
N LEU A 112 3.77 -14.28 7.94
CA LEU A 112 3.56 -13.56 9.19
C LEU A 112 2.19 -12.84 9.30
N PRO A 113 1.71 -12.05 8.32
CA PRO A 113 0.41 -11.38 8.43
C PRO A 113 -0.77 -12.34 8.54
N TYR A 114 -0.66 -13.50 7.89
CA TYR A 114 -1.68 -14.54 7.95
C TYR A 114 -1.66 -15.24 9.31
N ASP A 115 -0.49 -15.71 9.74
CA ASP A 115 -0.32 -16.46 10.99
C ASP A 115 -0.68 -15.63 12.25
N MET A 116 -0.63 -14.30 12.16
CA MET A 116 -1.01 -13.43 13.28
C MET A 116 -2.51 -13.35 13.55
N TYR A 117 -3.35 -13.52 12.52
CA TYR A 117 -4.80 -13.30 12.62
C TYR A 117 -5.63 -14.54 12.27
N GLU A 118 -5.19 -15.33 11.32
CA GLU A 118 -5.84 -16.57 10.94
C GLU A 118 -5.24 -17.74 11.72
N LYS A 119 -6.08 -18.44 12.46
CA LYS A 119 -5.63 -19.57 13.30
C LYS A 119 -5.73 -20.91 12.57
N GLU A 120 -6.46 -20.95 11.45
CA GLU A 120 -6.72 -22.15 10.67
C GLU A 120 -6.38 -21.90 9.20
N GLY A 121 -5.83 -22.90 8.55
CA GLY A 121 -5.50 -22.87 7.13
C GLY A 121 -4.04 -23.19 6.83
N ASP A 122 -3.75 -23.38 5.54
CA ASP A 122 -2.41 -23.69 5.03
C ASP A 122 -1.66 -22.40 4.64
N SER A 123 -1.14 -21.68 5.64
CA SER A 123 -0.35 -20.46 5.41
C SER A 123 0.95 -20.76 4.64
N GLU A 124 1.55 -21.93 4.83
CA GLU A 124 2.77 -22.31 4.12
C GLU A 124 2.50 -22.57 2.64
N GLY A 125 1.49 -23.37 2.32
CA GLY A 125 1.10 -23.63 0.93
C GLY A 125 0.71 -22.35 0.20
N LYS A 126 -0.02 -21.43 0.85
CA LYS A 126 -0.37 -20.12 0.30
C LYS A 126 0.86 -19.25 0.04
N ALA A 127 1.80 -19.18 0.97
CA ALA A 127 3.04 -18.42 0.79
C ALA A 127 3.90 -19.00 -0.34
N ARG A 128 4.01 -20.33 -0.44
CA ARG A 128 4.71 -21.01 -1.55
C ARG A 128 4.04 -20.74 -2.89
N TYR A 129 2.70 -20.73 -2.94
CA TYR A 129 1.97 -20.33 -4.13
C TYR A 129 2.37 -18.93 -4.61
N PHE A 130 2.41 -17.92 -3.73
CA PHE A 130 2.86 -16.58 -4.11
C PHE A 130 4.33 -16.55 -4.53
N LEU A 131 5.22 -17.25 -3.83
CA LEU A 131 6.62 -17.35 -4.23
C LEU A 131 6.80 -17.95 -5.62
N ASN A 132 6.05 -19.01 -5.93
CA ASN A 132 6.08 -19.65 -7.24
C ASN A 132 5.55 -18.71 -8.35
N GLU A 133 4.42 -18.02 -8.12
CA GLU A 133 3.87 -17.03 -9.05
C GLU A 133 4.87 -15.89 -9.36
N LEU A 134 5.76 -15.59 -8.43
CA LEU A 134 6.81 -14.58 -8.56
C LEU A 134 8.15 -15.12 -9.08
N GLY A 135 8.25 -16.44 -9.29
CA GLY A 135 9.53 -17.09 -9.66
C GLY A 135 10.58 -17.10 -8.55
N LEU A 136 10.17 -16.95 -7.30
CA LEU A 136 11.04 -16.78 -6.13
C LEU A 136 11.01 -17.98 -5.16
N GLU A 137 10.42 -19.12 -5.54
CA GLU A 137 10.33 -20.31 -4.67
C GLU A 137 11.71 -20.79 -4.17
N HIS A 138 12.74 -20.66 -4.99
CA HIS A 138 14.12 -21.01 -4.65
C HIS A 138 14.68 -20.18 -3.48
N LEU A 139 14.10 -19.01 -3.18
CA LEU A 139 14.49 -18.12 -2.08
C LEU A 139 13.72 -18.37 -0.78
N ALA A 140 12.81 -19.35 -0.74
CA ALA A 140 11.94 -19.59 0.43
C ALA A 140 12.68 -19.69 1.75
N LYS A 141 13.90 -20.27 1.76
CA LYS A 141 14.74 -20.44 2.93
C LYS A 141 15.83 -19.35 3.10
N SER A 142 15.96 -18.44 2.15
CA SER A 142 16.92 -17.34 2.24
C SER A 142 16.48 -16.29 3.26
N TYR A 143 17.44 -15.52 3.76
CA TYR A 143 17.19 -14.43 4.69
C TYR A 143 17.23 -13.06 3.96
N PRO A 144 16.59 -12.01 4.50
CA PRO A 144 16.51 -10.70 3.85
C PRO A 144 17.84 -10.13 3.36
N LYS A 145 18.92 -10.35 4.08
CA LYS A 145 20.28 -9.87 3.74
C LYS A 145 20.90 -10.55 2.50
N GLU A 146 20.32 -11.65 2.04
CA GLU A 146 20.82 -12.45 0.90
C GLU A 146 20.11 -12.08 -0.40
N LEU A 147 19.13 -11.16 -0.34
CA LEU A 147 18.26 -10.79 -1.45
C LEU A 147 18.76 -9.54 -2.16
N SER A 148 18.60 -9.51 -3.48
CA SER A 148 18.69 -8.28 -4.26
C SER A 148 17.53 -7.32 -3.93
N GLY A 149 17.67 -6.03 -4.28
CA GLY A 149 16.63 -5.04 -4.04
C GLY A 149 15.29 -5.39 -4.71
N GLY A 150 15.34 -5.88 -5.95
CA GLY A 150 14.15 -6.31 -6.70
C GLY A 150 13.48 -7.54 -6.08
N GLU A 151 14.24 -8.56 -5.69
CA GLU A 151 13.72 -9.74 -4.98
C GLU A 151 13.08 -9.36 -3.66
N LEU A 152 13.76 -8.53 -2.86
CA LEU A 152 13.26 -8.03 -1.59
C LEU A 152 11.91 -7.32 -1.77
N ARG A 153 11.79 -6.46 -2.79
CA ARG A 153 10.56 -5.72 -3.06
C ARG A 153 9.41 -6.66 -3.46
N ARG A 154 9.68 -7.64 -4.32
CA ARG A 154 8.67 -8.64 -4.71
C ARG A 154 8.22 -9.50 -3.53
N ILE A 155 9.11 -9.85 -2.62
CA ILE A 155 8.77 -10.59 -1.39
C ILE A 155 7.89 -9.75 -0.46
N ILE A 156 8.15 -8.45 -0.32
CA ILE A 156 7.27 -7.54 0.44
C ILE A 156 5.87 -7.47 -0.19
N ILE A 157 5.78 -7.46 -1.52
CA ILE A 157 4.49 -7.53 -2.23
C ILE A 157 3.79 -8.86 -1.94
N ALA A 158 4.50 -10.00 -2.02
CA ALA A 158 3.95 -11.31 -1.68
C ALA A 158 3.39 -11.34 -0.25
N ARG A 159 4.14 -10.79 0.72
CA ARG A 159 3.68 -10.65 2.10
C ARG A 159 2.41 -9.82 2.22
N ALA A 160 2.32 -8.71 1.50
CA ALA A 160 1.14 -7.85 1.52
C ALA A 160 -0.10 -8.51 0.89
N LEU A 161 0.07 -9.53 0.05
CA LEU A 161 -1.01 -10.29 -0.60
C LEU A 161 -1.50 -11.48 0.21
N MET A 162 -0.81 -11.87 1.28
CA MET A 162 -1.14 -13.10 2.05
C MET A 162 -2.58 -13.14 2.58
N THR A 163 -3.13 -11.97 2.90
CA THR A 163 -4.50 -11.83 3.40
C THR A 163 -5.52 -11.50 2.30
N GLU A 164 -5.12 -11.55 1.01
CA GLU A 164 -5.96 -11.22 -0.15
C GLU A 164 -6.69 -9.88 0.01
N PRO A 165 -5.93 -8.79 0.21
CA PRO A 165 -6.51 -7.50 0.53
C PRO A 165 -7.33 -6.93 -0.63
N LYS A 166 -8.32 -6.09 -0.31
CA LYS A 166 -9.12 -5.36 -1.31
C LYS A 166 -8.34 -4.26 -2.00
N ILE A 167 -7.42 -3.65 -1.24
CA ILE A 167 -6.55 -2.59 -1.75
C ILE A 167 -5.10 -2.85 -1.36
N LEU A 168 -4.21 -2.68 -2.31
CA LEU A 168 -2.77 -2.68 -2.13
C LEU A 168 -2.26 -1.24 -2.18
N ILE A 169 -1.63 -0.80 -1.11
CA ILE A 169 -1.12 0.56 -0.93
C ILE A 169 0.41 0.50 -0.93
N ALA A 170 1.06 1.24 -1.82
CA ALA A 170 2.51 1.22 -1.97
C ALA A 170 3.12 2.62 -1.86
N ASP A 171 4.03 2.79 -0.92
CA ASP A 171 4.82 4.01 -0.73
C ASP A 171 6.18 3.85 -1.42
N GLU A 172 6.38 4.56 -2.54
CA GLU A 172 7.62 4.56 -3.34
C GLU A 172 8.13 3.13 -3.65
N PRO A 173 7.30 2.25 -4.26
CA PRO A 173 7.61 0.82 -4.35
C PRO A 173 8.82 0.50 -5.23
N THR A 174 9.31 1.44 -6.02
CA THR A 174 10.41 1.28 -6.96
C THR A 174 11.64 2.13 -6.62
N SER A 175 11.57 2.90 -5.51
CA SER A 175 12.72 3.70 -5.07
C SER A 175 13.97 2.81 -4.86
N ASP A 176 15.11 3.33 -5.30
CA ASP A 176 16.42 2.67 -5.22
C ASP A 176 16.57 1.37 -6.05
N LEU A 177 15.64 1.10 -6.98
CA LEU A 177 15.73 0.00 -7.94
C LEU A 177 16.30 0.47 -9.29
N ASP A 178 16.99 -0.41 -10.00
CA ASP A 178 17.35 -0.18 -11.38
C ASP A 178 16.11 -0.25 -12.31
N ILE A 179 16.31 0.08 -13.57
CA ILE A 179 15.23 0.15 -14.58
C ILE A 179 14.54 -1.21 -14.78
N GLU A 180 15.28 -2.30 -14.74
CA GLU A 180 14.76 -3.65 -14.97
C GLU A 180 13.93 -4.10 -13.76
N ALA A 181 14.46 -3.97 -12.55
CA ALA A 181 13.75 -4.27 -11.31
C ALA A 181 12.51 -3.38 -11.12
N THR A 182 12.60 -2.08 -11.47
CA THR A 182 11.45 -1.16 -11.49
C THR A 182 10.34 -1.69 -12.39
N LYS A 183 10.69 -2.10 -13.61
CA LYS A 183 9.72 -2.66 -14.56
C LYS A 183 9.08 -3.94 -14.01
N GLU A 184 9.86 -4.86 -13.47
CA GLU A 184 9.35 -6.11 -12.88
C GLU A 184 8.35 -5.86 -11.75
N VAL A 185 8.66 -4.92 -10.85
CA VAL A 185 7.78 -4.55 -9.73
C VAL A 185 6.49 -3.91 -10.24
N MET A 186 6.57 -2.99 -11.21
CA MET A 186 5.38 -2.33 -11.75
C MET A 186 4.52 -3.28 -12.59
N ASP A 187 5.11 -4.18 -13.37
CA ASP A 187 4.41 -5.24 -14.10
C ASP A 187 3.69 -6.19 -13.13
N LEU A 188 4.31 -6.51 -12.00
CA LEU A 188 3.68 -7.29 -10.93
C LEU A 188 2.46 -6.57 -10.33
N LEU A 189 2.59 -5.30 -9.95
CA LEU A 189 1.47 -4.50 -9.42
C LEU A 189 0.32 -4.41 -10.42
N LYS A 190 0.64 -4.30 -11.72
CA LYS A 190 -0.36 -4.30 -12.79
C LYS A 190 -1.09 -5.63 -12.88
N LYS A 191 -0.37 -6.76 -12.86
CA LYS A 191 -0.98 -8.10 -12.85
C LYS A 191 -1.91 -8.32 -11.65
N ILE A 192 -1.51 -7.83 -10.48
CA ILE A 192 -2.34 -7.88 -9.26
C ILE A 192 -3.62 -7.07 -9.46
N ASN A 193 -3.51 -5.87 -10.03
CA ASN A 193 -4.67 -5.03 -10.34
C ASN A 193 -5.60 -5.68 -11.38
N GLU A 194 -5.05 -6.29 -12.43
CA GLU A 194 -5.84 -7.01 -13.46
C GLU A 194 -6.59 -8.24 -12.89
N LYS A 195 -6.12 -8.80 -11.78
CA LYS A 195 -6.82 -9.86 -11.02
C LYS A 195 -7.93 -9.30 -10.10
N GLY A 196 -8.11 -7.97 -10.04
CA GLY A 196 -9.22 -7.31 -9.34
C GLY A 196 -8.84 -6.56 -8.06
N THR A 197 -7.59 -6.64 -7.60
CA THR A 197 -7.15 -5.87 -6.43
C THR A 197 -6.98 -4.40 -6.82
N THR A 198 -7.54 -3.49 -6.04
CA THR A 198 -7.31 -2.06 -6.21
C THR A 198 -5.87 -1.70 -5.82
N VAL A 199 -5.22 -0.82 -6.57
CA VAL A 199 -3.82 -0.44 -6.33
C VAL A 199 -3.69 1.07 -6.19
N LEU A 200 -3.07 1.53 -5.10
CA LEU A 200 -2.72 2.92 -4.85
C LEU A 200 -1.20 3.05 -4.66
N VAL A 201 -0.55 3.74 -5.57
CA VAL A 201 0.91 3.96 -5.55
C VAL A 201 1.21 5.42 -5.30
N VAL A 202 2.05 5.70 -4.33
CA VAL A 202 2.71 7.00 -4.16
C VAL A 202 4.10 6.92 -4.75
N THR A 203 4.46 7.86 -5.62
CA THR A 203 5.78 7.89 -6.23
C THR A 203 6.17 9.30 -6.70
N HIS A 204 7.44 9.52 -6.93
CA HIS A 204 7.97 10.67 -7.67
C HIS A 204 8.52 10.27 -9.06
N GLU A 205 8.47 8.99 -9.41
CA GLU A 205 8.97 8.43 -10.66
C GLU A 205 7.90 8.50 -11.75
N LEU A 206 8.01 9.47 -12.66
CA LEU A 206 7.01 9.72 -13.71
C LEU A 206 6.90 8.60 -14.74
N ASP A 207 7.97 7.86 -14.99
CA ASP A 207 7.98 6.74 -15.95
C ASP A 207 7.08 5.57 -15.53
N THR A 208 6.71 5.50 -14.25
CA THR A 208 5.81 4.47 -13.72
C THR A 208 4.32 4.79 -13.94
N LEU A 209 3.97 6.04 -14.28
CA LEU A 209 2.58 6.49 -14.40
C LEU A 209 1.79 5.77 -15.49
N LYS A 210 2.46 5.26 -16.52
CA LYS A 210 1.85 4.47 -17.61
C LYS A 210 1.14 3.19 -17.13
N TYR A 211 1.41 2.72 -15.93
CA TYR A 211 0.77 1.54 -15.34
C TYR A 211 -0.61 1.82 -14.74
N GLY A 212 -0.87 3.06 -14.31
CA GLY A 212 -2.14 3.48 -13.72
C GLY A 212 -3.09 4.13 -14.72
N LYS A 213 -4.34 4.28 -14.28
CA LYS A 213 -5.41 4.95 -15.07
C LYS A 213 -5.71 6.35 -14.57
N LYS A 214 -5.40 6.65 -13.31
CA LYS A 214 -5.68 7.93 -12.65
C LYS A 214 -4.41 8.41 -11.98
N VAL A 215 -4.14 9.69 -12.09
CA VAL A 215 -3.00 10.36 -11.44
C VAL A 215 -3.51 11.55 -10.66
N TYR A 216 -3.09 11.66 -9.41
CA TYR A 216 -3.32 12.83 -8.56
C TYR A 216 -1.98 13.47 -8.22
N THR A 217 -1.99 14.76 -7.98
CA THR A 217 -0.80 15.50 -7.54
C THR A 217 -0.99 15.99 -6.12
N MET A 218 -0.03 15.71 -5.25
CA MET A 218 -0.01 16.23 -3.89
C MET A 218 1.01 17.36 -3.74
N SER A 219 0.55 18.52 -3.31
CA SER A 219 1.38 19.70 -3.06
C SER A 219 0.94 20.39 -1.77
N GLU A 220 1.88 20.64 -0.86
CA GLU A 220 1.62 21.34 0.42
C GLU A 220 0.44 20.76 1.21
N GLY A 221 0.30 19.43 1.20
CA GLY A 221 -0.77 18.71 1.88
C GLY A 221 -2.11 18.69 1.15
N ILE A 222 -2.24 19.32 0.01
CA ILE A 222 -3.46 19.37 -0.82
C ILE A 222 -3.34 18.36 -1.95
N LEU A 223 -4.40 17.58 -2.18
CA LEU A 223 -4.51 16.63 -3.27
C LEU A 223 -5.36 17.24 -4.40
N GLU A 224 -4.82 17.24 -5.59
CA GLU A 224 -5.49 17.77 -6.80
C GLU A 224 -5.57 16.67 -7.86
N ASP A 225 -6.62 16.70 -8.68
CA ASP A 225 -6.70 15.87 -9.87
C ASP A 225 -5.53 16.17 -10.79
N GLY A 226 -4.72 15.16 -11.05
CA GLY A 226 -3.67 15.24 -12.05
C GLY A 226 -4.29 15.29 -13.45
N LYS A 227 -3.65 15.97 -14.38
CA LYS A 227 -4.04 15.90 -15.79
C LYS A 227 -4.01 14.43 -16.23
N LYS A 228 -5.07 13.95 -16.87
CA LYS A 228 -5.04 12.66 -17.58
C LYS A 228 -3.83 12.68 -18.52
N LEU A 229 -2.92 11.75 -18.31
CA LEU A 229 -1.79 11.49 -19.22
C LEU A 229 -2.30 10.89 -20.52
#